data_ee1b2807c1acef54974dcb637080015a
#
_entry.id   ee1b2807c1acef54974dcb637080015a
#
_cell.length_a   1.000
_cell.length_b   1.000
_cell.length_c   1.000
_cell.angle_alpha   90.00
_cell.angle_beta   90.00
_cell.angle_gamma   90.00
#
_symmetry.space_group_name_H-M   'P 1'
#
loop_
_entity.id
_entity.type
_entity.pdbx_description
1 polymer ?
#
loop_
_entity_poly.entity_id
_entity_poly.type
_entity_poly.pdbx_seq_one_letter_code
_entity_poly.pdbx_strand_id
1 'polypeptide(L)'
;LFQWLDGIRSARKKPRILDYEQLDAAFEPMALKTVSLPFASPDIIANADSALEKIFRLPQGGLVDFSKGLDWSINFESANNSWQLWLHSLPFIQDLVVAYANTTHGPYLAQAIFLLSDYLDWLNNPVASVVAWKDEHAITNRSCVLVHLLKKHDEGAITLPAALVSAISQSLNQNAEWLFDDSHYVQNNHGTMADKALLQIALSPGFLTTERSRIWILRALARISMMARLTFDSDGACTENSSAYHLLNVYLFASILGFMRSHGLYADPALEHIVAKAESVSPYFVRTDGTLAMIGDSAIRPTHWVDNQLLASKTGTKTFPGAGFFISKGADLYVTAKCGGSTFSHRHFDDTSITVSYKNRDLIVDPGHYNYDSRDPIFRSIRSFRSHSGIFTNDCDRNAWPNPADPHATGSMTAIEGQNGVLMRSNLADNASIRRIVCVHGEAISIEDQVIADTTVRWRQQFVVHPRCKMTIDGKVVLIEHDGVQCRIESVADSAYIVELGETKYSEKFMQVEPTQMVYFTGVSSHVKIFTRITVNES
;
A
#
# COMPACT_ATOMS: atom_id res chain seq x y z
N LEU A 1 1.58 -6.39 -37.46
CA LEU A 1 2.32 -5.75 -36.36
C LEU A 1 2.75 -4.33 -36.72
N PHE A 2 3.31 -4.10 -37.93
CA PHE A 2 3.72 -2.76 -38.39
C PHE A 2 2.53 -1.82 -38.59
N GLN A 3 1.41 -2.27 -39.14
CA GLN A 3 0.17 -1.49 -39.25
C GLN A 3 -0.42 -1.09 -37.89
N TRP A 4 -0.18 -1.90 -36.85
CA TRP A 4 -0.64 -1.60 -35.49
C TRP A 4 0.22 -0.50 -34.82
N LEU A 5 1.53 -0.48 -35.09
CA LEU A 5 2.44 0.58 -34.62
C LEU A 5 2.22 1.92 -35.35
N ASP A 6 1.80 1.89 -36.64
CA ASP A 6 1.41 3.09 -37.39
C ASP A 6 0.04 3.65 -36.94
N GLY A 7 -0.85 2.78 -36.43
CA GLY A 7 -2.10 3.16 -35.76
C GLY A 7 -1.89 3.97 -34.48
N ILE A 8 -0.75 3.78 -33.79
CA ILE A 8 -0.36 4.56 -32.60
C ILE A 8 -0.16 6.04 -32.91
N ARG A 9 0.23 6.39 -34.14
CA ARG A 9 0.43 7.78 -34.61
C ARG A 9 -0.85 8.48 -35.06
N SER A 10 -1.91 7.76 -35.41
CA SER A 10 -3.10 8.33 -36.06
C SER A 10 -4.34 8.44 -35.15
N ALA A 11 -4.34 7.85 -33.97
CA ALA A 11 -5.51 7.82 -33.08
C ALA A 11 -5.66 9.13 -32.26
N ARG A 12 -5.99 10.26 -32.96
CA ARG A 12 -6.47 11.50 -32.32
C ARG A 12 -7.96 11.46 -31.94
N LYS A 13 -8.59 10.34 -31.74
CA LYS A 13 -9.96 10.29 -31.22
C LYS A 13 -9.90 10.05 -29.73
N LYS A 14 -10.28 11.09 -28.95
CA LYS A 14 -10.54 10.97 -27.50
C LYS A 14 -11.53 9.81 -27.29
N PRO A 15 -11.21 8.79 -26.50
CA PRO A 15 -12.22 7.82 -26.09
C PRO A 15 -13.30 8.57 -25.28
N ARG A 16 -14.57 8.28 -25.53
CA ARG A 16 -15.67 8.73 -24.69
C ARG A 16 -15.53 8.03 -23.34
N ILE A 17 -15.10 8.76 -22.33
CA ILE A 17 -15.13 8.35 -20.92
C ILE A 17 -16.54 8.62 -20.43
N LEU A 18 -17.18 7.61 -19.85
CA LEU A 18 -18.47 7.71 -19.15
C LEU A 18 -18.31 8.66 -17.94
N ASP A 19 -19.35 9.42 -17.61
CA ASP A 19 -19.51 10.42 -16.56
C ASP A 19 -18.75 10.15 -15.23
N TYR A 20 -17.46 10.47 -15.17
CA TYR A 20 -16.62 10.39 -13.97
C TYR A 20 -15.97 11.73 -13.61
N GLU A 21 -16.55 12.86 -14.03
CA GLU A 21 -15.94 14.20 -13.89
C GLU A 21 -15.44 14.52 -12.48
N GLN A 22 -16.12 14.07 -11.44
CA GLN A 22 -15.68 14.31 -10.05
C GLN A 22 -14.56 13.36 -9.58
N LEU A 23 -14.52 12.14 -10.07
CA LEU A 23 -13.46 11.19 -9.74
C LEU A 23 -12.21 11.44 -10.57
N ASP A 24 -12.36 11.80 -11.84
CA ASP A 24 -11.25 12.26 -12.67
C ASP A 24 -10.52 13.43 -12.02
N ALA A 25 -11.24 14.40 -11.43
CA ALA A 25 -10.64 15.52 -10.72
C ALA A 25 -9.78 15.09 -9.50
N ALA A 26 -10.17 14.05 -8.76
CA ALA A 26 -9.38 13.54 -7.63
C ALA A 26 -8.05 12.92 -8.06
N PHE A 27 -7.99 12.37 -9.28
CA PHE A 27 -6.82 11.69 -9.84
C PHE A 27 -6.11 12.50 -10.94
N GLU A 28 -6.67 13.64 -11.38
CA GLU A 28 -6.12 14.50 -12.41
C GLU A 28 -4.68 14.97 -12.15
N PRO A 29 -4.27 15.39 -10.94
CA PRO A 29 -2.89 15.78 -10.67
C PRO A 29 -1.87 14.69 -11.00
N MET A 30 -2.31 13.45 -11.12
CA MET A 30 -1.51 12.28 -11.40
C MET A 30 -1.37 11.99 -12.89
N ALA A 31 -2.41 12.25 -13.66
CA ALA A 31 -2.47 11.98 -15.10
C ALA A 31 -1.53 12.85 -15.94
N LEU A 32 -1.17 14.05 -15.46
CA LEU A 32 -0.43 15.07 -16.21
C LEU A 32 1.09 14.95 -16.12
N LYS A 33 1.65 14.07 -15.27
CA LYS A 33 3.09 13.95 -15.11
C LYS A 33 3.68 13.01 -16.16
N THR A 34 4.33 13.57 -17.17
CA THR A 34 5.00 12.82 -18.25
C THR A 34 6.20 11.98 -17.78
N VAL A 35 6.85 12.40 -16.71
CA VAL A 35 7.87 11.61 -15.97
C VAL A 35 7.57 11.77 -14.50
N SER A 36 7.27 10.69 -13.80
CA SER A 36 7.09 10.75 -12.36
C SER A 36 8.43 10.55 -11.67
N LEU A 37 8.82 11.55 -10.89
CA LEU A 37 9.90 11.38 -9.94
C LEU A 37 9.43 10.48 -8.79
N PRO A 38 10.25 9.52 -8.36
CA PRO A 38 9.83 8.52 -7.37
C PRO A 38 9.66 9.08 -5.96
N PHE A 39 10.27 10.24 -5.67
CA PHE A 39 10.31 10.77 -4.30
C PHE A 39 9.52 12.07 -4.18
N ALA A 40 8.66 12.14 -3.16
CA ALA A 40 8.09 13.38 -2.66
C ALA A 40 8.84 13.77 -1.39
N SER A 41 9.57 14.88 -1.43
CA SER A 41 10.26 15.41 -0.25
C SER A 41 9.64 16.75 0.13
N PRO A 42 9.13 16.91 1.36
CA PRO A 42 8.69 18.22 1.85
C PRO A 42 9.85 19.19 2.07
N ASP A 43 11.06 18.67 2.29
CA ASP A 43 12.26 19.44 2.69
C ASP A 43 13.35 19.40 1.61
N ILE A 44 12.99 19.54 0.34
CA ILE A 44 13.92 19.40 -0.81
C ILE A 44 15.18 20.26 -0.63
N ILE A 45 15.04 21.52 -0.21
CA ILE A 45 16.19 22.42 -0.06
C ILE A 45 17.12 21.94 1.06
N ALA A 46 16.56 21.60 2.24
CA ALA A 46 17.36 21.09 3.35
C ALA A 46 18.05 19.76 3.04
N ASN A 47 17.42 18.90 2.22
CA ASN A 47 18.04 17.67 1.75
C ASN A 47 19.16 17.95 0.75
N ALA A 48 18.95 18.89 -0.17
CA ALA A 48 19.96 19.30 -1.14
C ALA A 48 21.16 19.96 -0.44
N ASP A 49 20.94 20.83 0.55
CA ASP A 49 22.02 21.43 1.37
C ASP A 49 22.83 20.34 2.09
N SER A 50 22.14 19.36 2.69
CA SER A 50 22.80 18.22 3.31
C SER A 50 23.60 17.38 2.31
N ALA A 51 23.11 17.23 1.09
CA ALA A 51 23.79 16.49 0.02
C ALA A 51 25.02 17.24 -0.55
N LEU A 52 25.11 18.58 -0.42
CA LEU A 52 26.34 19.32 -0.72
C LEU A 52 27.50 18.86 0.18
N GLU A 53 27.21 18.53 1.43
CA GLU A 53 28.18 18.01 2.41
C GLU A 53 28.33 16.48 2.32
N LYS A 54 27.73 15.82 1.30
CA LYS A 54 27.66 14.35 1.12
C LYS A 54 26.99 13.62 2.28
N ILE A 55 26.05 14.26 2.94
CA ILE A 55 25.17 13.67 3.94
C ILE A 55 23.80 13.44 3.29
N PHE A 56 23.44 12.18 3.06
CA PHE A 56 22.21 11.83 2.33
C PHE A 56 21.10 11.44 3.29
N ARG A 57 19.99 12.16 3.22
CA ARG A 57 18.75 11.82 3.89
C ARG A 57 17.96 10.86 3.00
N LEU A 58 17.81 9.65 3.46
CA LEU A 58 17.04 8.62 2.75
C LEU A 58 15.60 8.59 3.23
N PRO A 59 14.64 8.14 2.41
CA PRO A 59 13.29 7.86 2.85
C PRO A 59 13.27 6.99 4.12
N GLN A 60 12.18 7.08 4.89
CA GLN A 60 11.99 6.33 6.14
C GLN A 60 13.04 6.64 7.24
N GLY A 61 13.61 7.84 7.21
CA GLY A 61 14.51 8.32 8.27
C GLY A 61 15.95 7.80 8.19
N GLY A 62 16.35 7.18 7.08
CA GLY A 62 17.72 6.77 6.84
C GLY A 62 18.65 7.98 6.71
N LEU A 63 19.86 7.87 7.26
CA LEU A 63 20.91 8.87 7.12
C LEU A 63 22.21 8.17 6.74
N VAL A 64 22.87 8.68 5.68
CA VAL A 64 24.16 8.18 5.21
C VAL A 64 25.14 9.34 5.16
N ASP A 65 26.23 9.25 5.93
CA ASP A 65 27.29 10.25 6.00
C ASP A 65 28.52 9.77 5.20
N PHE A 66 28.72 10.36 4.03
CA PHE A 66 29.88 10.18 3.16
C PHE A 66 30.82 11.39 3.15
N SER A 67 30.76 12.26 4.15
CA SER A 67 31.63 13.44 4.24
C SER A 67 33.13 13.11 4.22
N LYS A 68 33.51 11.90 4.69
CA LYS A 68 34.90 11.41 4.70
C LYS A 68 35.29 10.63 3.44
N GLY A 69 34.38 10.31 2.55
CA GLY A 69 34.62 9.58 1.33
C GLY A 69 33.37 8.81 0.88
N LEU A 70 33.16 8.71 -0.44
CA LEU A 70 32.03 7.97 -1.01
C LEU A 70 32.29 6.46 -0.95
N ASP A 71 31.34 5.71 -0.42
CA ASP A 71 31.33 4.24 -0.41
C ASP A 71 29.96 3.71 -0.80
N TRP A 72 29.75 3.56 -2.09
CA TRP A 72 28.49 3.01 -2.62
C TRP A 72 28.30 1.52 -2.32
N SER A 73 29.34 0.81 -1.88
CA SER A 73 29.27 -0.60 -1.48
C SER A 73 28.85 -0.80 -0.03
N ILE A 74 28.60 0.28 0.71
CA ILE A 74 28.18 0.22 2.10
C ILE A 74 26.99 -0.75 2.26
N ASN A 75 27.10 -1.64 3.23
CA ASN A 75 26.04 -2.56 3.58
C ASN A 75 25.41 -2.16 4.91
N PHE A 76 24.11 -1.92 4.92
CA PHE A 76 23.37 -1.64 6.12
C PHE A 76 23.06 -2.97 6.83
N GLU A 77 23.93 -3.38 7.77
CA GLU A 77 23.78 -4.61 8.57
C GLU A 77 22.60 -4.53 9.56
N SER A 78 22.12 -3.33 9.84
CA SER A 78 21.00 -3.10 10.74
C SER A 78 19.66 -3.43 10.09
N ALA A 79 18.65 -3.69 10.91
CA ALA A 79 17.33 -4.24 10.64
C ALA A 79 16.51 -3.60 9.50
N ASN A 80 16.97 -2.55 8.82
CA ASN A 80 16.21 -1.91 7.76
C ASN A 80 16.88 -2.07 6.39
N ASN A 81 16.66 -3.20 5.72
CA ASN A 81 17.11 -3.44 4.34
C ASN A 81 16.63 -2.37 3.35
N SER A 82 15.58 -1.60 3.70
CA SER A 82 15.07 -0.51 2.87
C SER A 82 16.09 0.61 2.64
N TRP A 83 17.05 0.82 3.56
CA TRP A 83 18.05 1.86 3.35
C TRP A 83 19.01 1.55 2.20
N GLN A 84 19.32 0.25 1.97
CA GLN A 84 20.10 -0.19 0.82
C GLN A 84 19.36 0.11 -0.49
N LEU A 85 18.07 -0.23 -0.53
CA LEU A 85 17.18 0.11 -1.65
C LEU A 85 17.18 1.62 -1.90
N TRP A 86 16.95 2.43 -0.85
CA TRP A 86 16.85 3.88 -0.98
C TRP A 86 18.16 4.53 -1.41
N LEU A 87 19.32 4.08 -0.93
CA LEU A 87 20.61 4.60 -1.37
C LEU A 87 20.78 4.45 -2.89
N HIS A 88 20.50 3.25 -3.42
CA HIS A 88 20.64 2.96 -4.86
C HIS A 88 19.47 3.44 -5.73
N SER A 89 18.45 4.01 -5.12
CA SER A 89 17.35 4.74 -5.78
C SER A 89 17.71 6.18 -6.14
N LEU A 90 18.80 6.71 -5.62
CA LEU A 90 19.35 8.06 -5.87
C LEU A 90 18.42 9.24 -5.48
N PRO A 91 17.72 9.24 -4.31
CA PRO A 91 16.85 10.33 -3.92
C PRO A 91 17.59 11.68 -3.78
N PHE A 92 18.82 11.67 -3.29
CA PHE A 92 19.66 12.85 -3.13
C PHE A 92 20.01 13.51 -4.47
N ILE A 93 20.16 12.76 -5.55
CA ILE A 93 20.33 13.31 -6.91
C ILE A 93 19.04 14.01 -7.35
N GLN A 94 17.88 13.40 -7.11
CA GLN A 94 16.60 14.03 -7.40
C GLN A 94 16.45 15.35 -6.60
N ASP A 95 16.71 15.34 -5.29
CA ASP A 95 16.59 16.52 -4.45
C ASP A 95 17.50 17.66 -4.93
N LEU A 96 18.76 17.37 -5.27
CA LEU A 96 19.72 18.35 -5.82
C LEU A 96 19.21 18.98 -7.13
N VAL A 97 18.71 18.16 -8.06
CA VAL A 97 18.25 18.66 -9.37
C VAL A 97 16.96 19.47 -9.23
N VAL A 98 16.03 19.06 -8.37
CA VAL A 98 14.80 19.79 -8.10
C VAL A 98 15.10 21.09 -7.33
N ALA A 99 16.04 21.07 -6.38
CA ALA A 99 16.51 22.29 -5.69
C ALA A 99 17.14 23.28 -6.67
N TYR A 100 17.97 22.80 -7.61
CA TYR A 100 18.51 23.64 -8.69
C TYR A 100 17.39 24.24 -9.55
N ALA A 101 16.40 23.46 -9.97
CA ALA A 101 15.29 23.96 -10.77
C ALA A 101 14.48 25.04 -10.04
N ASN A 102 14.35 24.95 -8.71
CA ASN A 102 13.61 25.91 -7.89
C ASN A 102 14.41 27.19 -7.57
N THR A 103 15.75 27.11 -7.49
CA THR A 103 16.59 28.20 -6.95
C THR A 103 17.61 28.76 -7.95
N THR A 104 17.90 28.03 -9.02
CA THR A 104 19.02 28.29 -9.95
C THR A 104 20.40 28.32 -9.28
N HIS A 105 20.52 27.76 -8.05
CA HIS A 105 21.78 27.73 -7.31
C HIS A 105 22.74 26.69 -7.92
N GLY A 106 23.79 27.18 -8.61
CA GLY A 106 24.72 26.35 -9.39
C GLY A 106 25.38 25.20 -8.63
N PRO A 107 25.79 25.35 -7.35
CA PRO A 107 26.35 24.26 -6.55
C PRO A 107 25.48 22.99 -6.49
N TYR A 108 24.16 23.09 -6.48
CA TYR A 108 23.28 21.90 -6.48
C TYR A 108 23.46 21.06 -7.76
N LEU A 109 23.46 21.69 -8.92
CA LEU A 109 23.67 20.98 -10.18
C LEU A 109 25.11 20.43 -10.28
N ALA A 110 26.10 21.20 -9.87
CA ALA A 110 27.49 20.74 -9.85
C ALA A 110 27.68 19.50 -8.97
N GLN A 111 27.08 19.50 -7.78
CA GLN A 111 27.13 18.36 -6.87
C GLN A 111 26.38 17.15 -7.42
N ALA A 112 25.21 17.34 -8.02
CA ALA A 112 24.47 16.27 -8.67
C ALA A 112 25.29 15.60 -9.79
N ILE A 113 25.96 16.40 -10.63
CA ILE A 113 26.86 15.90 -11.68
C ILE A 113 28.04 15.11 -11.08
N PHE A 114 28.68 15.65 -10.04
CA PHE A 114 29.80 14.98 -9.37
C PHE A 114 29.41 13.63 -8.78
N LEU A 115 28.38 13.61 -7.94
CA LEU A 115 27.91 12.39 -7.27
C LEU A 115 27.42 11.33 -8.26
N LEU A 116 26.69 11.77 -9.31
CA LEU A 116 26.19 10.85 -10.30
C LEU A 116 27.30 10.27 -11.18
N SER A 117 28.30 11.05 -11.54
CA SER A 117 29.46 10.53 -12.29
C SER A 117 30.21 9.49 -11.48
N ASP A 118 30.52 9.77 -10.22
CA ASP A 118 31.19 8.83 -9.31
C ASP A 118 30.35 7.55 -9.11
N TYR A 119 29.03 7.67 -8.91
CA TYR A 119 28.14 6.54 -8.77
C TYR A 119 28.09 5.66 -10.03
N LEU A 120 27.98 6.25 -11.23
CA LEU A 120 27.92 5.51 -12.48
C LEU A 120 29.25 4.83 -12.81
N ASP A 121 30.40 5.45 -12.49
CA ASP A 121 31.71 4.82 -12.62
C ASP A 121 31.83 3.60 -11.70
N TRP A 122 31.38 3.73 -10.44
CA TRP A 122 31.30 2.59 -9.52
C TRP A 122 30.33 1.52 -10.01
N LEU A 123 29.17 1.88 -10.55
CA LEU A 123 28.15 0.94 -11.03
C LEU A 123 28.67 0.06 -12.19
N ASN A 124 29.62 0.55 -12.98
CA ASN A 124 30.25 -0.20 -14.05
C ASN A 124 31.22 -1.31 -13.56
N ASN A 125 31.54 -1.36 -12.26
CA ASN A 125 32.29 -2.46 -11.68
C ASN A 125 31.35 -3.60 -11.26
N PRO A 126 31.28 -4.73 -12.00
CA PRO A 126 30.29 -5.77 -11.76
C PRO A 126 30.44 -6.51 -10.43
N VAL A 127 31.61 -6.44 -9.80
CA VAL A 127 31.87 -7.08 -8.51
C VAL A 127 31.44 -6.16 -7.37
N ALA A 128 31.84 -4.89 -7.43
CA ALA A 128 31.52 -3.92 -6.39
C ALA A 128 30.05 -3.51 -6.39
N SER A 129 29.42 -3.46 -7.57
CA SER A 129 28.06 -2.94 -7.75
C SER A 129 26.94 -4.00 -7.59
N VAL A 130 27.27 -5.24 -7.24
CA VAL A 130 26.29 -6.33 -7.13
C VAL A 130 25.12 -5.97 -6.21
N VAL A 131 25.35 -5.18 -5.18
CA VAL A 131 24.36 -4.72 -4.21
C VAL A 131 23.29 -3.80 -4.84
N ALA A 132 23.66 -3.02 -5.86
CA ALA A 132 22.74 -2.12 -6.57
C ALA A 132 21.78 -2.84 -7.53
N TRP A 133 21.99 -4.15 -7.75
CA TRP A 133 21.20 -4.99 -8.66
C TRP A 133 20.34 -6.04 -7.94
N LYS A 134 20.28 -5.98 -6.60
CA LYS A 134 19.52 -6.95 -5.79
C LYS A 134 18.05 -6.65 -5.68
N ASP A 135 17.63 -5.40 -5.95
CA ASP A 135 16.30 -4.91 -5.66
C ASP A 135 15.72 -4.19 -6.88
N GLU A 136 14.62 -4.71 -7.41
CA GLU A 136 13.93 -4.19 -8.58
C GLU A 136 13.40 -2.77 -8.34
N HIS A 137 13.01 -2.46 -7.10
CA HIS A 137 12.51 -1.15 -6.75
C HIS A 137 13.62 -0.08 -6.80
N ALA A 138 14.84 -0.41 -6.38
CA ALA A 138 15.99 0.47 -6.50
C ALA A 138 16.32 0.79 -7.97
N ILE A 139 16.32 -0.24 -8.84
CA ILE A 139 16.58 -0.09 -10.27
C ILE A 139 15.48 0.75 -10.93
N THR A 140 14.22 0.51 -10.57
CA THR A 140 13.06 1.27 -11.03
C THR A 140 13.17 2.76 -10.71
N ASN A 141 13.40 3.09 -9.43
CA ASN A 141 13.51 4.47 -8.98
C ASN A 141 14.71 5.19 -9.59
N ARG A 142 15.89 4.54 -9.60
CA ARG A 142 17.09 5.05 -10.25
C ARG A 142 16.84 5.38 -11.72
N SER A 143 16.15 4.49 -12.43
CA SER A 143 15.80 4.72 -13.82
C SER A 143 14.95 5.96 -14.03
N CYS A 144 13.95 6.18 -13.19
CA CYS A 144 13.10 7.38 -13.27
C CYS A 144 13.91 8.67 -13.02
N VAL A 145 14.86 8.66 -12.07
CA VAL A 145 15.75 9.81 -11.83
C VAL A 145 16.65 10.07 -13.04
N LEU A 146 17.25 9.02 -13.62
CA LEU A 146 18.13 9.15 -14.79
C LEU A 146 17.37 9.64 -16.03
N VAL A 147 16.17 9.12 -16.29
CA VAL A 147 15.29 9.59 -17.39
C VAL A 147 14.93 11.06 -17.21
N HIS A 148 14.62 11.48 -15.97
CA HIS A 148 14.33 12.88 -15.68
C HIS A 148 15.51 13.80 -16.02
N LEU A 149 16.72 13.42 -15.66
CA LEU A 149 17.93 14.17 -15.97
C LEU A 149 18.15 14.33 -17.48
N LEU A 150 18.04 13.23 -18.26
CA LEU A 150 18.17 13.31 -19.72
C LEU A 150 17.11 14.21 -20.32
N LYS A 151 15.86 14.09 -19.86
CA LYS A 151 14.78 14.94 -20.33
C LYS A 151 15.04 16.42 -20.03
N LYS A 152 15.50 16.76 -18.82
CA LYS A 152 15.85 18.14 -18.44
C LYS A 152 17.03 18.68 -19.23
N HIS A 153 17.99 17.84 -19.60
CA HIS A 153 19.09 18.19 -20.47
C HIS A 153 18.60 18.45 -21.93
N ASP A 154 17.76 17.57 -22.46
CA ASP A 154 17.20 17.69 -23.81
C ASP A 154 16.30 18.93 -23.96
N GLU A 155 15.53 19.26 -22.90
CA GLU A 155 14.73 20.48 -22.80
C GLU A 155 15.58 21.76 -22.62
N GLY A 156 16.90 21.66 -22.45
CA GLY A 156 17.79 22.79 -22.19
C GLY A 156 17.66 23.41 -20.79
N ALA A 157 16.90 22.78 -19.87
CA ALA A 157 16.71 23.26 -18.50
C ALA A 157 17.96 23.06 -17.61
N ILE A 158 18.77 22.06 -17.92
CA ILE A 158 20.09 21.82 -17.32
C ILE A 158 21.11 21.49 -18.41
N THR A 159 22.38 21.68 -18.11
CA THR A 159 23.47 21.28 -19.01
C THR A 159 24.31 20.18 -18.34
N LEU A 160 24.32 18.99 -18.95
CA LEU A 160 25.15 17.87 -18.51
C LEU A 160 26.37 17.71 -19.41
N PRO A 161 27.55 17.31 -18.88
CA PRO A 161 28.69 16.93 -19.71
C PRO A 161 28.36 15.78 -20.65
N ALA A 162 28.86 15.80 -21.89
CA ALA A 162 28.59 14.75 -22.89
C ALA A 162 28.98 13.35 -22.40
N ALA A 163 30.08 13.22 -21.66
CA ALA A 163 30.48 11.96 -21.06
C ALA A 163 29.44 11.43 -20.06
N LEU A 164 28.83 12.31 -19.24
CA LEU A 164 27.80 11.93 -18.28
C LEU A 164 26.49 11.55 -19.00
N VAL A 165 26.11 12.25 -20.06
CA VAL A 165 24.93 11.89 -20.90
C VAL A 165 25.11 10.49 -21.46
N SER A 166 26.32 10.15 -21.96
CA SER A 166 26.66 8.80 -22.45
C SER A 166 26.58 7.75 -21.34
N ALA A 167 27.14 8.02 -20.17
CA ALA A 167 27.11 7.11 -19.02
C ALA A 167 25.67 6.88 -18.51
N ILE A 168 24.84 7.91 -18.44
CA ILE A 168 23.42 7.79 -18.10
C ILE A 168 22.71 6.90 -19.10
N SER A 169 22.92 7.14 -20.42
CA SER A 169 22.29 6.35 -21.49
C SER A 169 22.70 4.87 -21.41
N GLN A 170 23.97 4.59 -21.14
CA GLN A 170 24.46 3.22 -20.93
C GLN A 170 23.81 2.56 -19.73
N SER A 171 23.75 3.26 -18.60
CA SER A 171 23.11 2.75 -17.37
C SER A 171 21.61 2.49 -17.59
N LEU A 172 20.89 3.38 -18.27
CA LEU A 172 19.48 3.19 -18.61
C LEU A 172 19.26 1.96 -19.50
N ASN A 173 20.17 1.71 -20.46
CA ASN A 173 20.09 0.50 -21.28
C ASN A 173 20.27 -0.78 -20.41
N GLN A 174 21.23 -0.80 -19.49
CA GLN A 174 21.44 -1.90 -18.57
C GLN A 174 20.22 -2.10 -17.64
N ASN A 175 19.68 -1.02 -17.08
CA ASN A 175 18.48 -1.06 -16.25
C ASN A 175 17.29 -1.61 -17.05
N ALA A 176 17.08 -1.17 -18.29
CA ALA A 176 15.98 -1.64 -19.14
C ALA A 176 16.09 -3.13 -19.46
N GLU A 177 17.27 -3.65 -19.77
CA GLU A 177 17.47 -5.08 -19.99
C GLU A 177 17.19 -5.89 -18.72
N TRP A 178 17.61 -5.39 -17.56
CA TRP A 178 17.33 -6.02 -16.28
C TRP A 178 15.83 -6.05 -15.97
N LEU A 179 15.13 -4.93 -16.14
CA LEU A 179 13.68 -4.80 -15.93
C LEU A 179 12.87 -5.60 -16.97
N PHE A 180 13.40 -5.78 -18.16
CA PHE A 180 12.77 -6.57 -19.22
C PHE A 180 12.78 -8.07 -18.93
N ASP A 181 13.79 -8.57 -18.23
CA ASP A 181 13.96 -10.00 -17.92
C ASP A 181 12.87 -10.49 -16.96
N ASP A 182 12.09 -11.50 -17.38
CA ASP A 182 11.03 -12.10 -16.59
C ASP A 182 11.54 -12.81 -15.32
N SER A 183 12.81 -13.21 -15.28
CA SER A 183 13.41 -13.85 -14.09
C SER A 183 13.53 -12.90 -12.89
N HIS A 184 13.52 -11.59 -13.14
CA HIS A 184 13.55 -10.55 -12.11
C HIS A 184 12.18 -9.96 -11.81
N TYR A 185 11.14 -10.37 -12.55
CA TYR A 185 9.82 -9.74 -12.46
C TYR A 185 9.03 -10.20 -11.24
N VAL A 186 8.55 -9.25 -10.44
CA VAL A 186 7.72 -9.51 -9.25
C VAL A 186 6.26 -9.16 -9.55
N GLN A 187 5.34 -10.10 -9.28
CA GLN A 187 3.90 -9.90 -9.56
C GLN A 187 3.19 -9.17 -8.41
N ASN A 188 3.55 -7.91 -8.17
CA ASN A 188 2.91 -7.00 -7.23
C ASN A 188 3.09 -5.55 -7.71
N ASN A 189 2.84 -4.55 -6.84
CA ASN A 189 3.05 -3.13 -7.14
C ASN A 189 4.47 -2.80 -7.61
N HIS A 190 5.52 -3.52 -7.16
CA HIS A 190 6.89 -3.32 -7.64
C HIS A 190 7.03 -3.66 -9.12
N GLY A 191 6.43 -4.76 -9.59
CA GLY A 191 6.40 -5.10 -11.02
C GLY A 191 5.68 -4.04 -11.86
N THR A 192 4.58 -3.50 -11.36
CA THR A 192 3.87 -2.38 -12.01
C THR A 192 4.73 -1.12 -12.11
N MET A 193 5.50 -0.80 -11.05
CA MET A 193 6.48 0.29 -11.06
C MET A 193 7.62 0.02 -12.05
N ALA A 194 8.12 -1.22 -12.12
CA ALA A 194 9.17 -1.63 -13.04
C ALA A 194 8.73 -1.47 -14.51
N ASP A 195 7.51 -1.87 -14.85
CA ASP A 195 6.97 -1.69 -16.20
C ASP A 195 6.77 -0.22 -16.56
N LYS A 196 6.34 0.62 -15.60
CA LYS A 196 6.28 2.07 -15.80
C LYS A 196 7.66 2.66 -16.08
N ALA A 197 8.70 2.25 -15.32
CA ALA A 197 10.07 2.69 -15.56
C ALA A 197 10.59 2.22 -16.94
N LEU A 198 10.29 0.98 -17.32
CA LEU A 198 10.66 0.45 -18.63
C LEU A 198 10.03 1.25 -19.79
N LEU A 199 8.73 1.65 -19.65
CA LEU A 199 8.09 2.56 -20.60
C LEU A 199 8.78 3.93 -20.63
N GLN A 200 9.13 4.50 -19.49
CA GLN A 200 9.80 5.80 -19.42
C GLN A 200 11.18 5.77 -20.08
N ILE A 201 11.96 4.71 -19.87
CA ILE A 201 13.25 4.52 -20.58
C ILE A 201 13.02 4.40 -22.07
N ALA A 202 12.12 3.52 -22.49
CA ALA A 202 11.87 3.23 -23.91
C ALA A 202 11.41 4.48 -24.69
N LEU A 203 10.73 5.43 -24.03
CA LEU A 203 10.20 6.66 -24.62
C LEU A 203 11.10 7.88 -24.37
N SER A 204 12.25 7.70 -23.70
CA SER A 204 13.17 8.81 -23.42
C SER A 204 14.04 9.17 -24.65
N PRO A 205 14.63 10.38 -24.67
CA PRO A 205 15.57 10.78 -25.71
C PRO A 205 16.69 9.75 -25.92
N GLY A 206 17.01 9.46 -27.18
CA GLY A 206 18.03 8.48 -27.56
C GLY A 206 17.55 7.02 -27.67
N PHE A 207 16.40 6.66 -27.07
CA PHE A 207 15.85 5.30 -27.12
C PHE A 207 14.62 5.16 -28.04
N LEU A 208 13.76 6.16 -28.12
CA LEU A 208 12.43 6.13 -28.75
C LEU A 208 12.40 5.53 -30.18
N THR A 209 13.48 5.66 -30.94
CA THR A 209 13.55 5.20 -32.34
C THR A 209 14.17 3.83 -32.52
N THR A 210 14.64 3.20 -31.45
CA THR A 210 15.32 1.92 -31.53
C THR A 210 14.33 0.75 -31.64
N GLU A 211 14.72 -0.33 -32.32
CA GLU A 211 13.92 -1.57 -32.35
C GLU A 211 13.79 -2.17 -30.96
N ARG A 212 14.85 -2.08 -30.15
CA ARG A 212 14.87 -2.61 -28.78
C ARG A 212 13.85 -1.90 -27.88
N SER A 213 13.71 -0.56 -27.99
CA SER A 213 12.70 0.20 -27.24
C SER A 213 11.27 -0.24 -27.56
N ARG A 214 10.99 -0.60 -28.82
CA ARG A 214 9.68 -1.15 -29.22
C ARG A 214 9.37 -2.47 -28.52
N ILE A 215 10.37 -3.33 -28.37
CA ILE A 215 10.24 -4.61 -27.65
C ILE A 215 9.96 -4.35 -26.17
N TRP A 216 10.67 -3.42 -25.53
CA TRP A 216 10.43 -3.03 -24.15
C TRP A 216 9.02 -2.47 -23.94
N ILE A 217 8.54 -1.58 -24.84
CA ILE A 217 7.18 -1.05 -24.79
C ILE A 217 6.15 -2.18 -24.82
N LEU A 218 6.26 -3.11 -25.79
CA LEU A 218 5.32 -4.21 -25.92
C LEU A 218 5.30 -5.11 -24.68
N ARG A 219 6.46 -5.40 -24.10
CA ARG A 219 6.57 -6.19 -22.87
C ARG A 219 5.90 -5.47 -21.69
N ALA A 220 6.24 -4.20 -21.48
CA ALA A 220 5.68 -3.41 -20.39
C ALA A 220 4.15 -3.29 -20.51
N LEU A 221 3.61 -3.00 -21.69
CA LEU A 221 2.16 -2.92 -21.90
C LEU A 221 1.45 -4.25 -21.63
N ALA A 222 2.05 -5.38 -22.05
CA ALA A 222 1.50 -6.71 -21.77
C ALA A 222 1.46 -7.01 -20.26
N ARG A 223 2.56 -6.73 -19.55
CA ARG A 223 2.65 -6.92 -18.10
C ARG A 223 1.72 -5.99 -17.33
N ILE A 224 1.62 -4.70 -17.70
CA ILE A 224 0.70 -3.74 -17.09
C ILE A 224 -0.76 -4.24 -17.20
N SER A 225 -1.18 -4.72 -18.38
CA SER A 225 -2.53 -5.26 -18.56
C SER A 225 -2.77 -6.53 -17.75
N MET A 226 -1.77 -7.38 -17.60
CA MET A 226 -1.81 -8.56 -16.72
C MET A 226 -1.92 -8.13 -15.25
N MET A 227 -1.04 -7.23 -14.82
CA MET A 227 -0.99 -6.78 -13.43
C MET A 227 -2.27 -6.09 -12.98
N ALA A 228 -2.92 -5.30 -13.83
CA ALA A 228 -4.21 -4.69 -13.48
C ALA A 228 -5.27 -5.74 -13.12
N ARG A 229 -5.31 -6.86 -13.84
CA ARG A 229 -6.24 -7.97 -13.58
C ARG A 229 -5.89 -8.77 -12.32
N LEU A 230 -4.62 -8.80 -11.92
CA LEU A 230 -4.18 -9.46 -10.69
C LEU A 230 -4.34 -8.56 -9.47
N THR A 231 -4.12 -7.26 -9.64
CA THR A 231 -4.12 -6.27 -8.57
C THR A 231 -5.53 -5.91 -8.10
N PHE A 232 -6.51 -5.85 -9.01
CA PHE A 232 -7.88 -5.47 -8.66
C PHE A 232 -8.84 -6.65 -8.87
N ASP A 233 -9.71 -6.87 -7.90
CA ASP A 233 -10.77 -7.86 -8.00
C ASP A 233 -11.88 -7.41 -8.97
N SER A 234 -12.86 -8.27 -9.19
CA SER A 234 -14.02 -7.98 -10.05
C SER A 234 -14.85 -6.80 -9.57
N ASP A 235 -14.74 -6.40 -8.30
CA ASP A 235 -15.45 -5.27 -7.70
C ASP A 235 -14.62 -3.98 -7.66
N GLY A 236 -13.37 -4.02 -8.09
CA GLY A 236 -12.45 -2.90 -8.20
C GLY A 236 -11.56 -2.67 -6.96
N ALA A 237 -11.65 -3.51 -5.94
CA ALA A 237 -10.79 -3.40 -4.77
C ALA A 237 -9.41 -4.03 -5.02
N CYS A 238 -8.36 -3.43 -4.46
CA CYS A 238 -7.02 -3.98 -4.53
C CYS A 238 -6.90 -5.25 -3.67
N THR A 239 -6.32 -6.29 -4.23
CA THR A 239 -6.15 -7.60 -3.59
C THR A 239 -4.96 -7.66 -2.60
N GLU A 240 -4.19 -6.57 -2.47
CA GLU A 240 -3.01 -6.53 -1.58
C GLU A 240 -3.36 -6.24 -0.10
N ASN A 241 -4.56 -6.54 0.34
CA ASN A 241 -5.02 -6.61 1.73
C ASN A 241 -4.86 -5.32 2.58
N SER A 242 -4.71 -4.14 1.95
CA SER A 242 -4.46 -2.89 2.63
C SER A 242 -5.16 -1.73 1.93
N SER A 243 -5.74 -0.82 2.70
CA SER A 243 -6.38 0.40 2.17
C SER A 243 -5.34 1.35 1.56
N ALA A 244 -4.15 1.46 2.17
CA ALA A 244 -3.06 2.27 1.63
C ALA A 244 -2.57 1.72 0.29
N TYR A 245 -2.45 0.40 0.16
CA TYR A 245 -2.05 -0.24 -1.09
C TYR A 245 -3.14 -0.19 -2.15
N HIS A 246 -4.44 -0.12 -1.76
CA HIS A 246 -5.49 0.17 -2.74
C HIS A 246 -5.24 1.53 -3.42
N LEU A 247 -5.08 2.61 -2.64
CA LEU A 247 -4.84 3.93 -3.21
C LEU A 247 -3.50 4.04 -3.95
N LEU A 248 -2.43 3.39 -3.45
CA LEU A 248 -1.14 3.34 -4.14
C LEU A 248 -1.26 2.70 -5.52
N ASN A 249 -1.91 1.54 -5.62
CA ASN A 249 -2.06 0.84 -6.90
C ASN A 249 -2.98 1.61 -7.86
N VAL A 250 -4.08 2.18 -7.38
CA VAL A 250 -4.92 3.08 -8.21
C VAL A 250 -4.07 4.23 -8.75
N TYR A 251 -3.28 4.88 -7.90
CA TYR A 251 -2.34 5.93 -8.31
C TYR A 251 -1.36 5.44 -9.39
N LEU A 252 -0.73 4.29 -9.21
CA LEU A 252 0.23 3.76 -10.17
C LEU A 252 -0.42 3.54 -11.53
N PHE A 253 -1.55 2.86 -11.58
CA PHE A 253 -2.23 2.56 -12.85
C PHE A 253 -2.80 3.81 -13.52
N ALA A 254 -3.42 4.73 -12.77
CA ALA A 254 -3.89 6.01 -13.31
C ALA A 254 -2.73 6.83 -13.87
N SER A 255 -1.59 6.90 -13.17
CA SER A 255 -0.39 7.59 -13.64
C SER A 255 0.22 6.94 -14.90
N ILE A 256 0.15 5.60 -15.02
CA ILE A 256 0.57 4.89 -16.23
C ILE A 256 -0.35 5.21 -17.40
N LEU A 257 -1.67 5.18 -17.21
CA LEU A 257 -2.63 5.54 -18.24
C LEU A 257 -2.45 7.00 -18.71
N GLY A 258 -2.23 7.93 -17.76
CA GLY A 258 -1.91 9.33 -18.08
C GLY A 258 -0.62 9.45 -18.90
N PHE A 259 0.43 8.73 -18.50
CA PHE A 259 1.69 8.68 -19.24
C PHE A 259 1.52 8.09 -20.64
N MET A 260 0.78 6.98 -20.77
CA MET A 260 0.49 6.37 -22.09
C MET A 260 -0.27 7.34 -23.00
N ARG A 261 -1.31 8.01 -22.49
CA ARG A 261 -2.08 9.00 -23.24
C ARG A 261 -1.21 10.17 -23.72
N SER A 262 -0.34 10.69 -22.86
CA SER A 262 0.55 11.82 -23.19
C SER A 262 1.57 11.48 -24.30
N HIS A 263 1.91 10.19 -24.45
CA HIS A 263 2.84 9.70 -25.49
C HIS A 263 2.13 9.05 -26.68
N GLY A 264 0.79 9.12 -26.76
CA GLY A 264 0.01 8.52 -27.84
C GLY A 264 0.07 7.01 -27.90
N LEU A 265 0.38 6.34 -26.78
CA LEU A 265 0.34 4.89 -26.67
C LEU A 265 -1.11 4.41 -26.54
N TYR A 266 -1.41 3.28 -27.19
CA TYR A 266 -2.71 2.64 -27.05
C TYR A 266 -2.86 2.02 -25.67
N ALA A 267 -3.96 2.36 -24.97
CA ALA A 267 -4.40 1.68 -23.77
C ALA A 267 -5.49 0.66 -24.15
N ASP A 268 -5.36 -0.57 -23.64
CA ASP A 268 -6.41 -1.58 -23.76
C ASP A 268 -7.69 -1.07 -23.05
N PRO A 269 -8.87 -1.05 -23.69
CA PRO A 269 -10.12 -0.65 -23.03
C PRO A 269 -10.44 -1.46 -21.76
N ALA A 270 -9.99 -2.71 -21.69
CA ALA A 270 -10.15 -3.51 -20.48
C ALA A 270 -9.28 -2.97 -19.32
N LEU A 271 -8.07 -2.51 -19.61
CA LEU A 271 -7.21 -1.86 -18.61
C LEU A 271 -7.85 -0.55 -18.12
N GLU A 272 -8.33 0.30 -19.04
CA GLU A 272 -9.02 1.55 -18.67
C GLU A 272 -10.25 1.28 -17.80
N HIS A 273 -11.06 0.26 -18.15
CA HIS A 273 -12.24 -0.14 -17.37
C HIS A 273 -11.87 -0.61 -15.94
N ILE A 274 -10.83 -1.44 -15.81
CA ILE A 274 -10.38 -1.93 -14.49
C ILE A 274 -9.94 -0.76 -13.62
N VAL A 275 -9.13 0.15 -14.15
CA VAL A 275 -8.61 1.30 -13.39
C VAL A 275 -9.76 2.24 -13.00
N ALA A 276 -10.66 2.59 -13.93
CA ALA A 276 -11.83 3.42 -13.63
C ALA A 276 -12.73 2.79 -12.55
N LYS A 277 -12.90 1.46 -12.57
CA LYS A 277 -13.64 0.75 -11.52
C LYS A 277 -12.95 0.86 -10.18
N ALA A 278 -11.63 0.68 -10.12
CA ALA A 278 -10.84 0.83 -8.90
C ALA A 278 -10.89 2.26 -8.34
N GLU A 279 -10.80 3.28 -9.20
CA GLU A 279 -11.01 4.68 -8.84
C GLU A 279 -12.40 4.89 -8.20
N SER A 280 -13.44 4.33 -8.81
CA SER A 280 -14.84 4.51 -8.36
C SER A 280 -15.12 3.97 -6.96
N VAL A 281 -14.33 3.00 -6.48
CA VAL A 281 -14.47 2.40 -5.15
C VAL A 281 -13.48 2.95 -4.11
N SER A 282 -12.47 3.69 -4.53
CA SER A 282 -11.47 4.33 -3.66
C SER A 282 -12.10 5.16 -2.51
N PRO A 283 -13.24 5.87 -2.70
CA PRO A 283 -13.88 6.61 -1.62
C PRO A 283 -14.26 5.77 -0.40
N TYR A 284 -14.48 4.48 -0.54
CA TYR A 284 -14.79 3.62 0.61
C TYR A 284 -13.59 3.44 1.56
N PHE A 285 -12.36 3.51 1.04
CA PHE A 285 -11.12 3.35 1.81
C PHE A 285 -10.65 4.64 2.48
N VAL A 286 -11.29 5.78 2.19
CA VAL A 286 -11.00 7.09 2.77
C VAL A 286 -12.13 7.49 3.72
N ARG A 287 -11.80 7.88 4.94
CA ARG A 287 -12.75 8.31 5.97
C ARG A 287 -13.28 9.71 5.68
N THR A 288 -14.29 10.16 6.43
CA THR A 288 -14.92 11.47 6.23
C THR A 288 -14.00 12.66 6.56
N ASP A 289 -12.93 12.43 7.32
CA ASP A 289 -11.87 13.43 7.61
C ASP A 289 -10.71 13.42 6.60
N GLY A 290 -10.77 12.56 5.58
CA GLY A 290 -9.72 12.41 4.58
C GLY A 290 -8.57 11.47 5.00
N THR A 291 -8.62 10.88 6.20
CA THR A 291 -7.66 9.85 6.61
C THR A 291 -8.01 8.48 6.02
N LEU A 292 -7.07 7.55 6.03
CA LEU A 292 -7.30 6.21 5.52
C LEU A 292 -7.96 5.30 6.56
N ALA A 293 -8.75 4.35 6.09
CA ALA A 293 -9.08 3.18 6.89
C ALA A 293 -7.80 2.44 7.25
N MET A 294 -7.54 2.22 8.53
CA MET A 294 -6.38 1.46 8.98
C MET A 294 -6.69 -0.03 8.93
N ILE A 295 -6.32 -0.69 7.84
CA ILE A 295 -6.53 -2.13 7.60
C ILE A 295 -5.25 -2.69 6.98
N GLY A 296 -4.72 -3.77 7.55
CA GLY A 296 -3.48 -4.40 7.11
C GLY A 296 -2.29 -3.45 7.15
N ASP A 297 -1.38 -3.52 6.19
CA ASP A 297 -0.21 -2.63 6.12
C ASP A 297 -0.61 -1.20 5.75
N SER A 298 -1.41 -0.54 6.60
CA SER A 298 -1.86 0.84 6.41
C SER A 298 -1.51 1.70 7.62
N ALA A 299 -1.17 2.96 7.37
CA ALA A 299 -1.03 3.99 8.39
C ALA A 299 -2.19 4.99 8.27
N ILE A 300 -2.65 5.50 9.41
CA ILE A 300 -3.72 6.49 9.47
C ILE A 300 -3.19 7.87 9.08
N ARG A 301 -3.16 8.19 7.82
CA ARG A 301 -2.73 9.50 7.32
C ARG A 301 -3.37 9.78 5.96
N PRO A 302 -3.58 11.06 5.61
CA PRO A 302 -3.88 11.43 4.23
C PRO A 302 -2.74 10.98 3.31
N THR A 303 -3.07 10.51 2.13
CA THR A 303 -2.06 10.22 1.12
C THR A 303 -1.76 11.49 0.33
N HIS A 304 -0.55 11.57 -0.24
CA HIS A 304 -0.20 12.63 -1.18
C HIS A 304 -0.46 12.23 -2.65
N TRP A 305 -1.06 11.05 -2.85
CA TRP A 305 -1.29 10.50 -4.20
C TRP A 305 -2.61 10.93 -4.80
N VAL A 306 -3.60 11.24 -3.96
CA VAL A 306 -4.97 11.61 -4.37
C VAL A 306 -5.51 12.76 -3.55
N ASP A 307 -6.56 13.43 -4.03
CA ASP A 307 -7.32 14.36 -3.21
C ASP A 307 -8.24 13.61 -2.24
N ASN A 308 -7.73 13.37 -1.02
CA ASN A 308 -8.47 12.65 0.00
C ASN A 308 -9.78 13.34 0.41
N GLN A 309 -9.85 14.66 0.35
CA GLN A 309 -11.05 15.41 0.72
C GLN A 309 -12.18 15.17 -0.27
N LEU A 310 -11.85 15.09 -1.56
CA LEU A 310 -12.83 14.75 -2.59
C LEU A 310 -13.36 13.32 -2.39
N LEU A 311 -12.47 12.36 -2.08
CA LEU A 311 -12.86 10.97 -1.79
C LEU A 311 -13.61 10.83 -0.46
N ALA A 312 -13.37 11.71 0.50
CA ALA A 312 -13.98 11.66 1.84
C ALA A 312 -15.51 11.84 1.82
N SER A 313 -16.05 12.61 0.88
CA SER A 313 -17.47 13.01 0.83
C SER A 313 -18.46 11.88 0.53
N LYS A 314 -18.01 10.80 -0.15
CA LYS A 314 -18.91 9.71 -0.55
C LYS A 314 -19.19 8.76 0.61
N THR A 315 -20.45 8.47 0.87
CA THR A 315 -20.91 7.48 1.86
C THR A 315 -21.52 6.26 1.17
N GLY A 316 -21.73 5.19 1.91
CA GLY A 316 -22.37 3.95 1.45
C GLY A 316 -21.74 2.70 2.03
N THR A 317 -22.27 1.55 1.64
CA THR A 317 -21.76 0.24 2.04
C THR A 317 -21.32 -0.55 0.83
N LYS A 318 -20.19 -1.23 0.95
CA LYS A 318 -19.67 -2.10 -0.10
C LYS A 318 -18.94 -3.32 0.51
N THR A 319 -19.19 -4.48 -0.09
CA THR A 319 -18.44 -5.72 0.15
C THR A 319 -17.58 -6.00 -1.08
N PHE A 320 -16.34 -6.40 -0.87
CA PHE A 320 -15.35 -6.78 -1.87
C PHE A 320 -14.87 -8.20 -1.57
N PRO A 321 -15.60 -9.24 -1.99
CA PRO A 321 -15.31 -10.62 -1.60
C PRO A 321 -13.93 -11.09 -2.07
N GLY A 322 -13.51 -10.70 -3.28
CA GLY A 322 -12.21 -11.08 -3.85
C GLY A 322 -11.02 -10.48 -3.10
N ALA A 323 -11.15 -9.24 -2.62
CA ALA A 323 -10.13 -8.56 -1.83
C ALA A 323 -10.30 -8.75 -0.31
N GLY A 324 -11.44 -9.30 0.14
CA GLY A 324 -11.71 -9.60 1.53
C GLY A 324 -12.03 -8.38 2.40
N PHE A 325 -12.69 -7.35 1.85
CA PHE A 325 -13.11 -6.17 2.59
C PHE A 325 -14.63 -6.00 2.62
N PHE A 326 -15.14 -5.61 3.79
CA PHE A 326 -16.45 -5.00 3.95
C PHE A 326 -16.26 -3.62 4.55
N ILE A 327 -16.91 -2.61 3.98
CA ILE A 327 -16.85 -1.23 4.44
C ILE A 327 -18.25 -0.65 4.47
N SER A 328 -18.67 -0.18 5.64
CA SER A 328 -19.88 0.62 5.83
C SER A 328 -19.47 2.03 6.28
N LYS A 329 -19.60 2.98 5.37
CA LYS A 329 -19.24 4.38 5.57
C LYS A 329 -20.49 5.24 5.65
N GLY A 330 -20.92 5.55 6.88
CA GLY A 330 -21.94 6.54 7.19
C GLY A 330 -21.37 7.96 7.26
N ALA A 331 -22.20 8.92 7.64
CA ALA A 331 -21.75 10.29 7.93
C ALA A 331 -20.85 10.31 9.18
N ASP A 332 -21.28 9.64 10.23
CA ASP A 332 -20.60 9.60 11.52
C ASP A 332 -19.97 8.24 11.83
N LEU A 333 -20.68 7.13 11.54
CA LEU A 333 -20.21 5.79 11.81
C LEU A 333 -19.45 5.21 10.60
N TYR A 334 -18.22 4.76 10.85
CA TYR A 334 -17.40 4.05 9.88
C TYR A 334 -17.01 2.68 10.45
N VAL A 335 -17.44 1.62 9.76
CA VAL A 335 -17.19 0.23 10.15
C VAL A 335 -16.50 -0.49 9.02
N THR A 336 -15.43 -1.20 9.34
CA THR A 336 -14.80 -2.12 8.40
C THR A 336 -14.78 -3.53 8.93
N ALA A 337 -14.77 -4.50 8.03
CA ALA A 337 -14.46 -5.89 8.38
C ALA A 337 -13.49 -6.48 7.34
N LYS A 338 -12.63 -7.38 7.80
CA LYS A 338 -11.61 -8.04 6.99
C LYS A 338 -11.71 -9.56 7.16
N CYS A 339 -11.74 -10.28 6.05
CA CYS A 339 -11.71 -11.74 6.03
C CYS A 339 -11.32 -12.26 4.65
N GLY A 340 -10.33 -13.12 4.59
CA GLY A 340 -9.85 -13.67 3.33
C GLY A 340 -9.03 -12.68 2.52
N GLY A 341 -9.11 -12.83 1.20
CA GLY A 341 -8.33 -12.11 0.21
C GLY A 341 -7.58 -13.07 -0.71
N SER A 342 -7.38 -12.68 -1.97
CA SER A 342 -6.82 -13.56 -3.01
C SER A 342 -5.30 -13.58 -3.05
N THR A 343 -4.62 -12.69 -2.31
CA THR A 343 -3.15 -12.62 -2.26
C THR A 343 -2.63 -12.61 -0.83
N PHE A 344 -1.31 -12.80 -0.68
CA PHE A 344 -0.62 -12.74 0.61
C PHE A 344 0.16 -11.44 0.82
N SER A 345 0.25 -10.59 -0.19
CA SER A 345 0.91 -9.29 -0.08
C SER A 345 0.21 -8.44 0.98
N HIS A 346 0.98 -7.88 1.91
CA HIS A 346 0.52 -6.99 2.97
C HIS A 346 -0.57 -7.57 3.89
N ARG A 347 -0.75 -8.88 3.88
CA ARG A 347 -1.78 -9.58 4.65
C ARG A 347 -1.39 -9.71 6.12
N HIS A 348 -2.39 -9.54 7.00
CA HIS A 348 -2.35 -9.94 8.40
C HIS A 348 -3.17 -11.22 8.60
N PHE A 349 -3.06 -11.86 9.78
CA PHE A 349 -3.96 -12.92 10.21
C PHE A 349 -5.21 -12.30 10.84
N ASP A 350 -5.99 -11.61 10.02
CA ASP A 350 -7.07 -10.71 10.40
C ASP A 350 -8.46 -11.21 10.00
N ASP A 351 -8.59 -12.50 9.65
CA ASP A 351 -9.89 -13.10 9.34
C ASP A 351 -10.87 -12.83 10.50
N THR A 352 -12.08 -12.39 10.14
CA THR A 352 -13.15 -11.98 11.05
C THR A 352 -12.90 -10.68 11.82
N SER A 353 -11.83 -9.93 11.53
CA SER A 353 -11.54 -8.66 12.18
C SER A 353 -12.53 -7.57 11.79
N ILE A 354 -12.80 -6.65 12.74
CA ILE A 354 -13.57 -5.43 12.51
C ILE A 354 -12.83 -4.21 13.06
N THR A 355 -13.11 -3.04 12.48
CA THR A 355 -12.79 -1.74 13.09
C THR A 355 -14.04 -0.88 13.20
N VAL A 356 -14.09 0.00 14.19
CA VAL A 356 -15.21 0.91 14.43
C VAL A 356 -14.67 2.29 14.77
N SER A 357 -15.11 3.28 14.02
CA SER A 357 -14.84 4.70 14.27
C SER A 357 -16.14 5.48 14.22
N TYR A 358 -16.33 6.43 15.12
CA TYR A 358 -17.49 7.30 15.17
C TYR A 358 -17.05 8.77 15.23
N LYS A 359 -17.58 9.60 14.34
CA LYS A 359 -17.18 11.01 14.17
C LYS A 359 -15.65 11.18 14.11
N ASN A 360 -15.02 10.29 13.35
CA ASN A 360 -13.55 10.21 13.20
C ASN A 360 -12.77 9.97 14.50
N ARG A 361 -13.41 9.44 15.55
CA ARG A 361 -12.75 8.92 16.76
C ARG A 361 -12.67 7.41 16.63
N ASP A 362 -11.44 6.89 16.63
CA ASP A 362 -11.20 5.45 16.58
C ASP A 362 -11.52 4.82 17.94
N LEU A 363 -12.33 3.78 17.92
CA LEU A 363 -12.82 3.06 19.11
C LEU A 363 -12.29 1.63 19.13
N ILE A 364 -12.60 0.86 18.09
CA ILE A 364 -12.08 -0.49 17.86
C ILE A 364 -11.18 -0.41 16.63
N VAL A 365 -9.93 -0.85 16.76
CA VAL A 365 -8.89 -0.60 15.76
C VAL A 365 -8.24 -1.87 15.23
N ASP A 366 -7.64 -1.74 14.04
CA ASP A 366 -6.61 -2.65 13.52
C ASP A 366 -5.26 -2.25 14.14
N PRO A 367 -4.35 -3.17 14.41
CA PRO A 367 -3.05 -2.87 15.03
C PRO A 367 -2.11 -2.05 14.14
N GLY A 368 -2.41 -1.91 12.84
CA GLY A 368 -1.66 -1.10 11.90
C GLY A 368 -0.39 -1.75 11.36
N HIS A 369 0.58 -0.92 10.94
CA HIS A 369 1.79 -1.37 10.28
C HIS A 369 3.05 -0.79 10.93
N TYR A 370 3.97 -1.67 11.37
CA TYR A 370 5.20 -1.26 12.04
C TYR A 370 6.41 -1.17 11.10
N ASN A 371 6.81 -2.29 10.48
CA ASN A 371 7.92 -2.38 9.53
C ASN A 371 7.76 -3.57 8.57
N TYR A 372 8.77 -3.83 7.73
CA TYR A 372 8.81 -4.96 6.78
C TYR A 372 9.83 -6.06 7.16
N ASP A 373 10.46 -6.00 8.33
CA ASP A 373 11.39 -7.05 8.77
C ASP A 373 10.63 -8.22 9.43
N SER A 374 10.45 -9.30 8.70
CA SER A 374 9.78 -10.51 9.20
C SER A 374 10.50 -11.21 10.37
N ARG A 375 11.74 -10.82 10.68
CA ARG A 375 12.49 -11.31 11.84
C ARG A 375 12.14 -10.54 13.11
N ASP A 376 11.62 -9.32 12.96
CA ASP A 376 11.25 -8.45 14.08
C ASP A 376 10.05 -9.03 14.85
N PRO A 377 10.15 -9.25 16.15
CA PRO A 377 9.04 -9.77 16.95
C PRO A 377 7.84 -8.81 17.01
N ILE A 378 8.04 -7.49 16.85
CA ILE A 378 6.94 -6.52 16.78
C ILE A 378 6.16 -6.68 15.48
N PHE A 379 6.86 -6.84 14.34
CA PHE A 379 6.25 -7.15 13.05
C PHE A 379 5.33 -8.38 13.15
N ARG A 380 5.85 -9.49 13.72
CA ARG A 380 5.08 -10.72 13.89
C ARG A 380 3.89 -10.55 14.82
N SER A 381 4.07 -9.81 15.92
CA SER A 381 3.02 -9.55 16.90
C SER A 381 1.85 -8.79 16.28
N ILE A 382 2.12 -7.68 15.58
CA ILE A 382 1.11 -6.83 14.94
C ILE A 382 0.30 -7.61 13.90
N ARG A 383 0.95 -8.46 13.11
CA ARG A 383 0.27 -9.26 12.08
C ARG A 383 -0.44 -10.50 12.58
N SER A 384 -0.25 -10.85 13.86
CA SER A 384 -0.89 -12.01 14.47
C SER A 384 -2.40 -11.79 14.69
N PHE A 385 -3.19 -12.85 14.55
CA PHE A 385 -4.62 -12.83 14.93
C PHE A 385 -4.86 -12.32 16.35
N ARG A 386 -3.89 -12.51 17.27
CA ARG A 386 -3.95 -12.03 18.66
C ARG A 386 -4.00 -10.51 18.78
N SER A 387 -3.67 -9.78 17.73
CA SER A 387 -3.68 -8.31 17.72
C SER A 387 -4.87 -7.73 16.93
N HIS A 388 -5.82 -8.56 16.47
CA HIS A 388 -6.96 -8.13 15.67
C HIS A 388 -8.30 -8.36 16.37
N SER A 389 -9.32 -7.56 16.03
CA SER A 389 -10.65 -7.58 16.67
C SER A 389 -11.56 -8.63 16.04
N GLY A 390 -11.29 -9.90 16.29
CA GLY A 390 -11.95 -11.05 15.67
C GLY A 390 -12.44 -12.11 16.64
N ILE A 391 -12.84 -13.26 16.10
CA ILE A 391 -13.15 -14.49 16.84
C ILE A 391 -12.17 -15.59 16.47
N PHE A 392 -11.54 -16.22 17.45
CA PHE A 392 -10.45 -17.18 17.30
C PHE A 392 -10.57 -18.34 18.27
N THR A 393 -9.86 -19.43 17.98
CA THR A 393 -9.64 -20.54 18.92
C THR A 393 -8.17 -20.63 19.29
N ASN A 394 -7.85 -21.34 20.37
CA ASN A 394 -6.46 -21.58 20.76
C ASN A 394 -5.66 -22.35 19.68
N ASP A 395 -6.34 -23.07 18.80
CA ASP A 395 -5.73 -23.84 17.71
C ASP A 395 -5.34 -22.97 16.50
N CYS A 396 -5.73 -21.69 16.50
CA CYS A 396 -5.28 -20.72 15.49
C CYS A 396 -3.80 -20.32 15.61
N ASP A 397 -3.03 -20.94 16.51
CA ASP A 397 -1.63 -20.57 16.83
C ASP A 397 -0.65 -20.97 15.71
N ARG A 398 -1.00 -20.63 14.47
CA ARG A 398 -0.08 -20.72 13.34
C ARG A 398 0.94 -19.59 13.47
N ASN A 399 2.08 -19.90 14.09
CA ASN A 399 3.25 -19.01 14.12
C ASN A 399 3.95 -18.90 12.74
N ALA A 400 3.49 -19.63 11.75
CA ALA A 400 4.04 -19.62 10.42
C ALA A 400 3.29 -18.62 9.55
N TRP A 401 4.02 -17.78 8.84
CA TRP A 401 3.55 -16.98 7.73
C TRP A 401 2.69 -17.88 6.80
N PRO A 402 1.49 -17.44 6.35
CA PRO A 402 0.67 -18.28 5.50
C PRO A 402 1.48 -18.73 4.30
N ASN A 403 1.56 -20.04 4.09
CA ASN A 403 2.17 -20.59 2.91
C ASN A 403 1.29 -20.20 1.70
N PRO A 404 1.80 -19.45 0.71
CA PRO A 404 1.04 -19.08 -0.48
C PRO A 404 0.48 -20.28 -1.25
N ALA A 405 1.07 -21.46 -1.07
CA ALA A 405 0.64 -22.71 -1.69
C ALA A 405 -0.49 -23.42 -0.91
N ASP A 406 -0.88 -22.94 0.28
CA ASP A 406 -1.97 -23.51 1.05
C ASP A 406 -3.32 -22.88 0.65
N PRO A 407 -4.18 -23.55 -0.11
CA PRO A 407 -5.47 -23.03 -0.52
C PRO A 407 -6.45 -22.83 0.65
N HIS A 408 -6.15 -23.42 1.82
CA HIS A 408 -6.94 -23.28 3.03
C HIS A 408 -6.53 -22.11 3.93
N ALA A 409 -5.44 -21.40 3.57
CA ALA A 409 -4.93 -20.29 4.35
C ALA A 409 -5.78 -19.01 4.28
N THR A 410 -6.85 -19.00 3.51
CA THR A 410 -7.67 -17.81 3.30
C THR A 410 -9.11 -18.04 3.72
N GLY A 411 -9.64 -17.17 4.59
CA GLY A 411 -11.07 -17.08 4.87
C GLY A 411 -11.86 -16.59 3.65
N SER A 412 -13.14 -16.41 3.83
CA SER A 412 -14.03 -15.87 2.80
C SER A 412 -15.06 -14.92 3.38
N MET A 413 -15.58 -14.01 2.56
CA MET A 413 -16.70 -13.16 2.93
C MET A 413 -17.74 -13.08 1.82
N THR A 414 -18.99 -12.83 2.24
CA THR A 414 -20.14 -12.70 1.35
C THR A 414 -21.07 -11.61 1.88
N ALA A 415 -21.51 -10.69 1.02
CA ALA A 415 -22.53 -9.72 1.37
C ALA A 415 -23.85 -10.41 1.77
N ILE A 416 -24.56 -9.86 2.72
CA ILE A 416 -25.89 -10.35 3.11
C ILE A 416 -26.92 -9.58 2.28
N GLU A 417 -27.67 -10.29 1.46
CA GLU A 417 -28.66 -9.69 0.59
C GLU A 417 -29.73 -8.94 1.37
N GLY A 418 -30.04 -7.70 0.95
CA GLY A 418 -31.05 -6.84 1.57
C GLY A 418 -30.63 -6.26 2.94
N GLN A 419 -29.41 -6.47 3.38
CA GLN A 419 -28.90 -5.95 4.66
C GLN A 419 -27.58 -5.18 4.47
N ASN A 420 -27.33 -4.22 5.35
CA ASN A 420 -26.01 -3.58 5.48
C ASN A 420 -25.10 -4.48 6.32
N GLY A 421 -24.68 -5.61 5.76
CA GLY A 421 -23.95 -6.62 6.52
C GLY A 421 -23.13 -7.59 5.67
N VAL A 422 -22.30 -8.36 6.36
CA VAL A 422 -21.38 -9.32 5.78
C VAL A 422 -21.33 -10.62 6.59
N LEU A 423 -21.28 -11.74 5.90
CA LEU A 423 -20.95 -13.06 6.45
C LEU A 423 -19.49 -13.37 6.15
N MET A 424 -18.73 -13.71 7.18
CA MET A 424 -17.32 -14.09 7.13
C MET A 424 -17.13 -15.53 7.61
N ARG A 425 -16.24 -16.27 6.96
CA ARG A 425 -15.77 -17.60 7.39
C ARG A 425 -14.26 -17.59 7.44
N SER A 426 -13.70 -17.97 8.57
CA SER A 426 -12.25 -18.06 8.76
C SER A 426 -11.79 -19.50 8.60
N ASN A 427 -10.65 -19.67 7.96
CA ASN A 427 -9.92 -20.94 7.83
C ASN A 427 -8.63 -20.95 8.67
N LEU A 428 -8.49 -20.04 9.64
CA LEU A 428 -7.30 -19.95 10.49
C LEU A 428 -7.20 -21.09 11.53
N ALA A 429 -8.33 -21.72 11.89
CA ALA A 429 -8.36 -22.86 12.82
C ALA A 429 -8.34 -24.18 12.05
N ASP A 430 -7.48 -25.12 12.47
CA ASP A 430 -7.37 -26.44 11.84
C ASP A 430 -8.53 -27.37 12.24
N ASN A 431 -9.02 -27.26 13.48
CA ASN A 431 -9.99 -28.18 14.09
C ASN A 431 -11.33 -27.50 14.41
N ALA A 432 -11.59 -26.32 13.88
CA ALA A 432 -12.82 -25.59 14.13
C ALA A 432 -13.28 -24.81 12.90
N SER A 433 -14.59 -24.82 12.66
CA SER A 433 -15.26 -23.91 11.73
C SER A 433 -15.62 -22.63 12.48
N ILE A 434 -15.14 -21.50 11.99
CA ILE A 434 -15.39 -20.18 12.56
C ILE A 434 -16.18 -19.34 11.56
N ARG A 435 -17.29 -18.77 12.04
CA ARG A 435 -18.18 -17.90 11.26
C ARG A 435 -18.48 -16.64 12.05
N ARG A 436 -18.46 -15.48 11.38
CA ARG A 436 -18.92 -14.19 11.91
C ARG A 436 -19.89 -13.55 10.94
N ILE A 437 -21.00 -13.03 11.45
CA ILE A 437 -21.89 -12.10 10.74
C ILE A 437 -21.75 -10.74 11.40
N VAL A 438 -21.62 -9.69 10.60
CA VAL A 438 -21.62 -8.29 11.05
C VAL A 438 -22.68 -7.54 10.28
N CYS A 439 -23.60 -6.86 10.98
CA CYS A 439 -24.61 -5.99 10.36
C CYS A 439 -24.58 -4.60 11.04
N VAL A 440 -24.68 -3.56 10.22
CA VAL A 440 -24.68 -2.15 10.67
C VAL A 440 -26.08 -1.58 10.55
N HIS A 441 -26.61 -1.02 11.65
CA HIS A 441 -27.97 -0.51 11.77
C HIS A 441 -27.96 0.90 12.39
N GLY A 442 -27.83 1.94 11.55
CA GLY A 442 -27.64 3.30 12.06
C GLY A 442 -26.34 3.41 12.88
N GLU A 443 -26.47 3.75 14.16
CA GLU A 443 -25.34 3.86 15.11
C GLU A 443 -25.10 2.58 15.93
N ALA A 444 -25.71 1.47 15.54
CA ALA A 444 -25.54 0.19 16.18
C ALA A 444 -24.96 -0.86 15.23
N ILE A 445 -24.17 -1.77 15.79
CA ILE A 445 -23.58 -2.91 15.07
C ILE A 445 -24.01 -4.18 15.80
N SER A 446 -24.54 -5.15 15.09
CA SER A 446 -24.79 -6.49 15.59
C SER A 446 -23.76 -7.47 15.02
N ILE A 447 -23.23 -8.33 15.89
CA ILE A 447 -22.30 -9.38 15.53
C ILE A 447 -22.86 -10.72 16.02
N GLU A 448 -22.90 -11.71 15.13
CA GLU A 448 -23.17 -13.10 15.46
C GLU A 448 -21.94 -13.93 15.14
N ASP A 449 -21.32 -14.50 16.17
CA ASP A 449 -20.20 -15.42 16.03
C ASP A 449 -20.66 -16.86 16.27
N GLN A 450 -20.08 -17.78 15.52
CA GLN A 450 -20.24 -19.20 15.71
C GLN A 450 -18.89 -19.92 15.60
N VAL A 451 -18.60 -20.75 16.59
CA VAL A 451 -17.47 -21.69 16.57
C VAL A 451 -18.03 -23.09 16.70
N ILE A 452 -17.65 -23.98 15.80
CA ILE A 452 -17.98 -25.42 15.83
C ILE A 452 -16.65 -26.16 15.68
N ALA A 453 -16.29 -26.96 16.69
CA ALA A 453 -15.06 -27.74 16.71
C ALA A 453 -15.36 -29.22 17.00
N ASP A 454 -14.51 -30.11 16.51
CA ASP A 454 -14.62 -31.56 16.72
C ASP A 454 -14.35 -31.94 18.18
N THR A 455 -13.58 -31.14 18.88
CA THR A 455 -13.24 -31.30 20.31
C THR A 455 -13.50 -30.00 21.06
N THR A 456 -13.43 -30.07 22.38
CA THR A 456 -13.50 -28.87 23.24
C THR A 456 -12.30 -27.95 22.97
N VAL A 457 -12.57 -26.71 22.56
CA VAL A 457 -11.56 -25.67 22.31
C VAL A 457 -11.79 -24.46 23.23
N ARG A 458 -10.74 -23.74 23.51
CA ARG A 458 -10.86 -22.40 24.09
C ARG A 458 -11.12 -21.43 22.95
N TRP A 459 -12.28 -20.78 22.97
CA TRP A 459 -12.63 -19.72 22.04
C TRP A 459 -12.41 -18.34 22.67
N ARG A 460 -12.15 -17.35 21.82
CA ARG A 460 -11.93 -15.96 22.22
C ARG A 460 -12.52 -15.03 21.18
N GLN A 461 -13.51 -14.26 21.57
CA GLN A 461 -13.94 -13.06 20.86
C GLN A 461 -13.19 -11.87 21.46
N GLN A 462 -12.51 -11.07 20.66
CA GLN A 462 -11.68 -9.97 21.17
C GLN A 462 -11.91 -8.68 20.40
N PHE A 463 -11.69 -7.56 21.11
CA PHE A 463 -11.75 -6.21 20.55
C PHE A 463 -10.52 -5.43 21.02
N VAL A 464 -9.76 -4.91 20.06
CA VAL A 464 -8.59 -4.06 20.28
C VAL A 464 -9.06 -2.62 20.34
N VAL A 465 -8.73 -1.94 21.43
CA VAL A 465 -9.19 -0.57 21.69
C VAL A 465 -8.10 0.42 21.32
N HIS A 466 -8.48 1.58 20.77
CA HIS A 466 -7.51 2.61 20.42
C HIS A 466 -6.75 3.13 21.66
N PRO A 467 -5.43 3.39 21.62
CA PRO A 467 -4.64 3.76 22.81
C PRO A 467 -5.13 4.97 23.58
N ARG A 468 -5.82 5.91 22.92
CA ARG A 468 -6.40 7.11 23.56
C ARG A 468 -7.72 6.86 24.28
N CYS A 469 -8.30 5.68 24.11
CA CYS A 469 -9.57 5.35 24.75
C CYS A 469 -9.38 5.03 26.24
N LYS A 470 -10.40 5.38 27.03
CA LYS A 470 -10.57 4.85 28.38
C LYS A 470 -11.56 3.69 28.30
N MET A 471 -11.20 2.57 28.91
CA MET A 471 -12.04 1.37 28.93
C MET A 471 -12.40 0.99 30.35
N THR A 472 -13.68 0.70 30.58
CA THR A 472 -14.21 0.18 31.86
C THR A 472 -15.07 -1.05 31.59
N ILE A 473 -15.07 -1.98 32.56
CA ILE A 473 -15.88 -3.20 32.50
C ILE A 473 -16.84 -3.19 33.69
N ASP A 474 -18.13 -3.33 33.41
CA ASP A 474 -19.18 -3.52 34.40
C ASP A 474 -19.89 -4.85 34.12
N GLY A 475 -19.52 -5.87 34.88
CA GLY A 475 -19.95 -7.25 34.66
C GLY A 475 -19.57 -7.79 33.29
N LYS A 476 -20.52 -7.88 32.37
CA LYS A 476 -20.34 -8.35 30.99
C LYS A 476 -20.43 -7.22 29.94
N VAL A 477 -20.56 -5.99 30.40
CA VAL A 477 -20.63 -4.79 29.56
C VAL A 477 -19.27 -4.11 29.55
N VAL A 478 -18.82 -3.74 28.37
CA VAL A 478 -17.60 -2.97 28.16
C VAL A 478 -17.96 -1.59 27.66
N LEU A 479 -17.45 -0.56 28.32
CA LEU A 479 -17.61 0.84 27.95
C LEU A 479 -16.24 1.37 27.51
N ILE A 480 -16.21 2.01 26.35
CA ILE A 480 -15.04 2.63 25.75
C ILE A 480 -15.37 4.10 25.50
N GLU A 481 -14.51 4.99 25.95
CA GLU A 481 -14.68 6.44 25.79
C GLU A 481 -13.47 7.03 25.06
N HIS A 482 -13.74 7.90 24.07
CA HIS A 482 -12.72 8.61 23.30
C HIS A 482 -13.22 10.01 22.92
N ASP A 483 -12.67 11.05 23.54
CA ASP A 483 -12.94 12.47 23.23
C ASP A 483 -14.43 12.81 23.03
N GLY A 484 -15.26 12.50 24.02
CA GLY A 484 -16.70 12.80 24.01
C GLY A 484 -17.56 11.81 23.21
N VAL A 485 -16.98 10.70 22.78
CA VAL A 485 -17.68 9.57 22.14
C VAL A 485 -17.67 8.38 23.08
N GLN A 486 -18.80 7.72 23.23
CA GLN A 486 -18.94 6.49 24.00
C GLN A 486 -19.31 5.32 23.08
N CYS A 487 -18.65 4.19 23.29
CA CYS A 487 -18.95 2.90 22.67
C CYS A 487 -19.26 1.89 23.76
N ARG A 488 -20.40 1.19 23.64
CA ARG A 488 -20.86 0.16 24.55
C ARG A 488 -20.86 -1.18 23.82
N ILE A 489 -20.18 -2.17 24.37
CA ILE A 489 -20.11 -3.54 23.85
C ILE A 489 -20.81 -4.47 24.85
N GLU A 490 -21.81 -5.21 24.41
CA GLU A 490 -22.54 -6.22 25.17
C GLU A 490 -22.49 -7.53 24.40
N SER A 491 -21.89 -8.56 25.01
CA SER A 491 -21.81 -9.91 24.43
C SER A 491 -22.53 -10.91 25.31
N VAL A 492 -23.28 -11.82 24.66
CA VAL A 492 -23.98 -12.92 25.29
C VAL A 492 -23.64 -14.21 24.52
N ALA A 493 -23.10 -15.20 25.21
CA ALA A 493 -22.81 -16.52 24.64
C ALA A 493 -23.78 -17.57 25.23
N ASP A 494 -24.06 -18.61 24.44
CA ASP A 494 -24.85 -19.77 24.86
C ASP A 494 -24.06 -20.78 25.71
N SER A 495 -22.80 -20.51 25.98
CA SER A 495 -21.91 -21.24 26.88
C SER A 495 -21.34 -20.33 27.96
N ALA A 496 -20.77 -20.92 29.03
CA ALA A 496 -20.12 -20.16 30.08
C ALA A 496 -18.89 -19.42 29.56
N TYR A 497 -18.75 -18.16 29.94
CA TYR A 497 -17.63 -17.30 29.53
C TYR A 497 -17.28 -16.27 30.60
N ILE A 498 -16.08 -15.75 30.52
CA ILE A 498 -15.57 -14.65 31.35
C ILE A 498 -15.15 -13.48 30.44
N VAL A 499 -15.05 -12.30 31.04
CA VAL A 499 -14.51 -11.09 30.38
C VAL A 499 -13.16 -10.79 31.02
N GLU A 500 -12.13 -10.67 30.19
CA GLU A 500 -10.75 -10.42 30.61
C GLU A 500 -10.17 -9.22 29.86
N LEU A 501 -9.23 -8.54 30.50
CA LEU A 501 -8.41 -7.51 29.89
C LEU A 501 -7.09 -8.09 29.42
N GLY A 502 -6.56 -7.53 28.37
CA GLY A 502 -5.22 -7.82 27.87
C GLY A 502 -4.61 -6.61 27.18
N GLU A 503 -3.41 -6.81 26.72
CA GLU A 503 -2.65 -5.78 26.01
C GLU A 503 -2.11 -6.33 24.71
N THR A 504 -1.98 -5.44 23.71
CA THR A 504 -1.30 -5.69 22.46
C THR A 504 -0.53 -4.46 22.03
N LYS A 505 0.06 -4.50 20.82
CA LYS A 505 0.81 -3.40 20.21
C LYS A 505 -0.04 -2.72 19.15
N TYR A 506 0.10 -1.42 19.06
CA TYR A 506 -0.55 -0.57 18.08
C TYR A 506 0.50 0.29 17.38
N SER A 507 0.42 0.40 16.06
CA SER A 507 1.36 1.14 15.23
C SER A 507 0.60 2.02 14.25
N GLU A 508 0.33 3.24 14.67
CA GLU A 508 -0.33 4.25 13.83
C GLU A 508 0.58 4.74 12.70
N LYS A 509 1.90 4.71 12.95
CA LYS A 509 2.92 5.21 12.01
C LYS A 509 4.05 4.21 11.89
N PHE A 510 4.61 4.14 10.69
CA PHE A 510 5.78 3.32 10.39
C PHE A 510 6.93 3.53 11.40
N MET A 511 7.51 2.45 11.91
CA MET A 511 8.58 2.42 12.93
C MET A 511 8.21 3.03 14.29
N GLN A 512 6.92 3.28 14.56
CA GLN A 512 6.43 3.72 15.86
C GLN A 512 5.45 2.70 16.41
N VAL A 513 5.59 2.35 17.66
CA VAL A 513 4.70 1.38 18.33
C VAL A 513 4.43 1.83 19.75
N GLU A 514 3.20 1.64 20.17
CA GLU A 514 2.76 1.88 21.56
C GLU A 514 1.89 0.71 22.05
N PRO A 515 1.79 0.49 23.36
CA PRO A 515 0.88 -0.49 23.92
C PRO A 515 -0.56 -0.03 23.78
N THR A 516 -1.48 -0.98 23.60
CA THR A 516 -2.91 -0.69 23.68
C THR A 516 -3.65 -1.81 24.41
N GLN A 517 -4.82 -1.45 24.92
CA GLN A 517 -5.69 -2.38 25.64
C GLN A 517 -6.54 -3.19 24.66
N MET A 518 -6.94 -4.36 25.10
CA MET A 518 -7.95 -5.19 24.44
C MET A 518 -8.82 -5.88 25.47
N VAL A 519 -10.04 -6.18 25.09
CA VAL A 519 -10.98 -6.95 25.89
C VAL A 519 -11.26 -8.29 25.23
N TYR A 520 -11.36 -9.33 26.03
CA TYR A 520 -11.70 -10.69 25.62
C TYR A 520 -12.99 -11.16 26.26
N PHE A 521 -13.85 -11.76 25.45
CA PHE A 521 -14.92 -12.64 25.89
C PHE A 521 -14.44 -14.05 25.56
N THR A 522 -14.18 -14.88 26.57
CA THR A 522 -13.54 -16.18 26.37
C THR A 522 -14.21 -17.28 27.18
N GLY A 523 -14.31 -18.44 26.59
CA GLY A 523 -14.88 -19.64 27.20
C GLY A 523 -14.28 -20.91 26.62
N VAL A 524 -14.79 -22.06 27.06
CA VAL A 524 -14.34 -23.37 26.63
C VAL A 524 -15.56 -24.20 26.22
N SER A 525 -15.61 -24.60 24.95
CA SER A 525 -16.73 -25.37 24.38
C SER A 525 -16.33 -25.98 23.04
N SER A 526 -16.97 -27.05 22.62
CA SER A 526 -16.88 -27.55 21.25
C SER A 526 -17.88 -26.85 20.31
N HIS A 527 -18.90 -26.19 20.87
CA HIS A 527 -19.87 -25.42 20.12
C HIS A 527 -20.24 -24.18 20.91
N VAL A 528 -20.18 -22.99 20.27
CA VAL A 528 -20.65 -21.74 20.87
C VAL A 528 -21.24 -20.81 19.82
N LYS A 529 -22.32 -20.14 20.22
CA LYS A 529 -22.86 -18.95 19.53
C LYS A 529 -22.76 -17.76 20.45
N ILE A 530 -22.27 -16.63 19.91
CA ILE A 530 -22.09 -15.39 20.65
C ILE A 530 -22.85 -14.30 19.88
N PHE A 531 -23.70 -13.58 20.59
CA PHE A 531 -24.37 -12.39 20.08
C PHE A 531 -23.78 -11.16 20.75
N THR A 532 -23.25 -10.24 19.94
CA THR A 532 -22.68 -8.99 20.43
C THR A 532 -23.41 -7.81 19.82
N ARG A 533 -23.75 -6.85 20.66
CA ARG A 533 -24.27 -5.55 20.24
C ARG A 533 -23.23 -4.48 20.59
N ILE A 534 -22.87 -3.68 19.61
CA ILE A 534 -22.06 -2.49 19.80
C ILE A 534 -22.94 -1.28 19.49
N THR A 535 -23.02 -0.33 20.41
CA THR A 535 -23.72 0.95 20.21
C THR A 535 -22.74 2.08 20.44
N VAL A 536 -22.83 3.12 19.61
CA VAL A 536 -21.97 4.30 19.69
C VAL A 536 -22.85 5.56 19.78
N ASN A 537 -22.44 6.51 20.60
CA ASN A 537 -23.15 7.79 20.77
C ASN A 537 -22.18 8.87 21.28
N GLU A 538 -22.60 10.10 21.22
CA GLU A 538 -21.94 11.18 21.97
C GLU A 538 -22.26 11.03 23.46
N SER A 539 -21.26 11.25 24.32
CA SER A 539 -21.36 11.15 25.78
C SER A 539 -21.97 12.41 26.40
#